data_06572823559ebd6bfa4463475a2fbbce
#
_entry.id   06572823559ebd6bfa4463475a2fbbce
#
_cell.length_a   1.000
_cell.length_b   1.000
_cell.length_c   1.000
_cell.angle_alpha   90.00
_cell.angle_beta   90.00
_cell.angle_gamma   90.00
#
_symmetry.space_group_name_H-M   'P 1'
#
loop_
_entity.id
_entity.type
_entity.pdbx_description
1 polymer ?
#
loop_
_entity_poly.entity_id
_entity_poly.type
_entity_poly.pdbx_seq_one_letter_code
_entity_poly.pdbx_strand_id
1 'polypeptide(L)'
;MPAPIPVSVFIISRNEEENIGACLDRLVEFDEVILVDSGSTDATMAIAGQYDNVQASFNEWPGFSRQKSLAMSLCRNPWVLNVDADEILTDAFIEEVRRVVAEDQVDALQSSRTLYRWGRRPRHFGRDDRLIRLFRKTAAHYEDRRVHESVSIDGTIEQTDATIIHNENLSFSERVAKANHYSQARAEDKFDRGQRASPLVLIFIFPVTFLQLYVFKGHFLDGIDGVITSTHAAFYSFMKYAKLRELYRLRRLRQRQAHPGRLPRD
;
A
#
# COMPACT_ATOMS: atom_id res chain seq x y z
N MET A 1 14.41 -20.14 -25.31
CA MET A 1 13.72 -19.05 -24.55
C MET A 1 14.68 -17.87 -24.48
N PRO A 2 14.25 -16.63 -24.52
CA PRO A 2 15.12 -15.49 -24.26
C PRO A 2 15.76 -15.62 -22.86
N ALA A 3 16.93 -15.01 -22.68
CA ALA A 3 17.57 -15.00 -21.36
C ALA A 3 16.67 -14.27 -20.36
N PRO A 4 16.58 -14.72 -19.12
CA PRO A 4 15.78 -14.05 -18.10
C PRO A 4 16.28 -12.62 -17.86
N ILE A 5 15.38 -11.74 -17.44
CA ILE A 5 15.71 -10.37 -17.09
C ILE A 5 16.55 -10.41 -15.79
N PRO A 6 17.78 -9.86 -15.77
CA PRO A 6 18.68 -9.95 -14.61
C PRO A 6 18.27 -8.99 -13.48
N VAL A 7 17.06 -9.18 -12.97
CA VAL A 7 16.41 -8.42 -11.90
C VAL A 7 15.84 -9.40 -10.89
N SER A 8 16.04 -9.13 -9.62
CA SER A 8 15.32 -9.82 -8.54
C SER A 8 14.04 -9.04 -8.20
N VAL A 9 12.89 -9.67 -8.39
CA VAL A 9 11.61 -9.11 -7.93
C VAL A 9 11.41 -9.49 -6.48
N PHE A 10 10.93 -8.57 -5.65
CA PHE A 10 10.56 -8.88 -4.28
C PHE A 10 9.13 -8.46 -3.97
N ILE A 11 8.44 -9.37 -3.28
CA ILE A 11 7.02 -9.28 -2.93
C ILE A 11 6.88 -9.58 -1.43
N ILE A 12 6.02 -8.85 -0.75
CA ILE A 12 5.53 -9.21 0.58
C ILE A 12 4.07 -9.60 0.47
N SER A 13 3.67 -10.68 1.17
CA SER A 13 2.30 -11.20 1.06
C SER A 13 1.69 -11.55 2.41
N ARG A 14 0.35 -11.55 2.41
CA ARG A 14 -0.47 -12.18 3.45
C ARG A 14 -1.90 -12.35 2.95
N ASN A 15 -2.34 -13.60 2.75
CA ASN A 15 -3.69 -13.94 2.26
C ASN A 15 -4.03 -13.24 0.93
N GLU A 16 -3.28 -13.57 -0.11
CA GLU A 16 -3.38 -13.00 -1.46
C GLU A 16 -3.71 -14.06 -2.51
N GLU A 17 -4.41 -15.16 -2.13
CA GLU A 17 -4.73 -16.27 -3.05
C GLU A 17 -5.47 -15.84 -4.30
N GLU A 18 -6.29 -14.77 -4.22
CA GLU A 18 -7.03 -14.24 -5.37
C GLU A 18 -6.18 -13.44 -6.35
N ASN A 19 -5.03 -12.90 -5.90
CA ASN A 19 -4.23 -11.96 -6.67
C ASN A 19 -2.87 -12.53 -7.07
N ILE A 20 -2.23 -13.31 -6.20
CA ILE A 20 -0.83 -13.69 -6.33
C ILE A 20 -0.52 -14.45 -7.64
N GLY A 21 -1.44 -15.30 -8.12
CA GLY A 21 -1.27 -16.04 -9.37
C GLY A 21 -1.12 -15.09 -10.57
N ALA A 22 -2.04 -14.13 -10.72
CA ALA A 22 -2.01 -13.15 -11.80
C ALA A 22 -0.79 -12.23 -11.72
N CYS A 23 -0.31 -11.92 -10.52
CA CYS A 23 0.94 -11.19 -10.29
C CYS A 23 2.14 -12.01 -10.79
N LEU A 24 2.28 -13.27 -10.33
CA LEU A 24 3.42 -14.13 -10.64
C LEU A 24 3.47 -14.53 -12.13
N ASP A 25 2.34 -14.69 -12.82
CA ASP A 25 2.27 -14.92 -14.26
C ASP A 25 3.01 -13.86 -15.06
N ARG A 26 3.07 -12.62 -14.56
CA ARG A 26 3.77 -11.50 -15.19
C ARG A 26 5.28 -11.45 -14.85
N LEU A 27 5.72 -12.31 -13.95
CA LEU A 27 7.09 -12.30 -13.42
C LEU A 27 7.94 -13.51 -13.88
N VAL A 28 7.39 -14.37 -14.73
CA VAL A 28 8.08 -15.59 -15.22
C VAL A 28 9.34 -15.31 -16.03
N GLU A 29 9.46 -14.11 -16.61
CA GLU A 29 10.61 -13.70 -17.39
C GLU A 29 11.76 -13.13 -16.54
N PHE A 30 11.52 -12.90 -15.24
CA PHE A 30 12.54 -12.38 -14.33
C PHE A 30 13.40 -13.52 -13.76
N ASP A 31 14.68 -13.20 -13.52
CA ASP A 31 15.67 -14.18 -13.06
C ASP A 31 15.33 -14.77 -11.67
N GLU A 32 14.68 -13.96 -10.83
CA GLU A 32 14.36 -14.34 -9.44
C GLU A 32 13.14 -13.57 -8.92
N VAL A 33 12.30 -14.26 -8.17
CA VAL A 33 11.21 -13.64 -7.38
C VAL A 33 11.34 -14.08 -5.92
N ILE A 34 11.57 -13.13 -5.04
CA ILE A 34 11.61 -13.35 -3.58
C ILE A 34 10.24 -12.98 -3.01
N LEU A 35 9.54 -13.96 -2.45
CA LEU A 35 8.26 -13.76 -1.79
C LEU A 35 8.41 -13.98 -0.29
N VAL A 36 8.16 -12.91 0.50
CA VAL A 36 8.21 -13.00 1.96
C VAL A 36 6.80 -12.92 2.51
N ASP A 37 6.31 -14.08 2.96
CA ASP A 37 4.95 -14.22 3.50
C ASP A 37 4.89 -13.95 5.00
N SER A 38 3.78 -13.35 5.46
CA SER A 38 3.57 -12.97 6.86
C SER A 38 2.56 -13.89 7.58
N GLY A 39 2.48 -15.14 7.17
CA GLY A 39 1.60 -16.16 7.75
C GLY A 39 0.24 -16.20 7.06
N SER A 40 0.22 -16.42 5.74
CA SER A 40 -0.98 -16.74 5.00
C SER A 40 -1.60 -18.06 5.46
N THR A 41 -2.91 -18.06 5.54
CA THR A 41 -3.73 -19.21 5.93
C THR A 41 -4.60 -19.75 4.78
N ASP A 42 -4.49 -19.10 3.63
CA ASP A 42 -5.15 -19.42 2.36
C ASP A 42 -4.18 -20.13 1.39
N ALA A 43 -4.53 -20.23 0.12
CA ALA A 43 -3.73 -20.90 -0.90
C ALA A 43 -2.52 -20.09 -1.41
N THR A 44 -2.24 -18.90 -0.89
CA THR A 44 -1.15 -17.99 -1.37
C THR A 44 0.17 -18.74 -1.57
N MET A 45 0.65 -19.45 -0.53
CA MET A 45 1.95 -20.14 -0.56
C MET A 45 1.94 -21.35 -1.51
N ALA A 46 0.81 -22.05 -1.62
CA ALA A 46 0.65 -23.19 -2.53
C ALA A 46 0.68 -22.73 -4.00
N ILE A 47 0.09 -21.56 -4.30
CA ILE A 47 0.14 -20.96 -5.63
C ILE A 47 1.58 -20.53 -5.95
N ALA A 48 2.23 -19.82 -5.04
CA ALA A 48 3.61 -19.34 -5.23
C ALA A 48 4.60 -20.49 -5.51
N GLY A 49 4.41 -21.63 -4.87
CA GLY A 49 5.23 -22.83 -5.05
C GLY A 49 5.12 -23.51 -6.43
N GLN A 50 4.24 -23.03 -7.31
CA GLN A 50 4.09 -23.55 -8.69
C GLN A 50 5.04 -22.87 -9.69
N TYR A 51 5.75 -21.83 -9.29
CA TYR A 51 6.62 -21.04 -10.16
C TYR A 51 8.10 -21.35 -9.84
N ASP A 52 8.84 -21.81 -10.84
CA ASP A 52 10.24 -22.27 -10.70
C ASP A 52 11.21 -21.14 -10.27
N ASN A 53 10.91 -19.89 -10.63
CA ASN A 53 11.74 -18.74 -10.31
C ASN A 53 11.36 -18.06 -8.98
N VAL A 54 10.37 -18.59 -8.23
CA VAL A 54 9.91 -18.04 -6.95
C VAL A 54 10.60 -18.72 -5.79
N GLN A 55 11.18 -17.93 -4.91
CA GLN A 55 11.71 -18.35 -3.61
C GLN A 55 10.82 -17.75 -2.51
N ALA A 56 9.96 -18.59 -1.95
CA ALA A 56 9.02 -18.17 -0.91
C ALA A 56 9.56 -18.50 0.49
N SER A 57 9.41 -17.56 1.42
CA SER A 57 9.82 -17.72 2.82
C SER A 57 8.81 -17.07 3.77
N PHE A 58 8.79 -17.55 5.01
CA PHE A 58 7.97 -16.98 6.08
C PHE A 58 8.78 -15.98 6.91
N ASN A 59 8.18 -14.84 7.26
CA ASN A 59 8.67 -13.95 8.31
C ASN A 59 7.49 -13.33 9.06
N GLU A 60 7.52 -13.39 10.39
CA GLU A 60 6.52 -12.74 11.22
C GLU A 60 6.47 -11.23 10.91
N TRP A 61 5.25 -10.68 10.89
CA TRP A 61 5.02 -9.30 10.46
C TRP A 61 5.69 -8.23 11.34
N PRO A 62 6.78 -7.58 10.90
CA PRO A 62 7.47 -6.54 11.67
C PRO A 62 7.03 -5.12 11.29
N GLY A 63 6.10 -4.99 10.35
CA GLY A 63 5.72 -3.74 9.66
C GLY A 63 6.25 -3.68 8.23
N PHE A 64 5.60 -2.84 7.41
CA PHE A 64 5.86 -2.79 5.96
C PHE A 64 7.32 -2.53 5.61
N SER A 65 7.93 -1.45 6.13
CA SER A 65 9.31 -1.08 5.80
C SER A 65 10.31 -2.20 6.11
N ARG A 66 10.18 -2.83 7.27
CA ARG A 66 11.08 -3.92 7.69
C ARG A 66 10.86 -5.18 6.85
N GLN A 67 9.61 -5.50 6.52
CA GLN A 67 9.30 -6.66 5.68
C GLN A 67 9.85 -6.47 4.26
N LYS A 68 9.66 -5.28 3.66
CA LYS A 68 10.23 -4.96 2.35
C LYS A 68 11.76 -4.91 2.37
N SER A 69 12.36 -4.35 3.42
CA SER A 69 13.82 -4.36 3.60
C SER A 69 14.37 -5.79 3.69
N LEU A 70 13.71 -6.67 4.42
CA LEU A 70 14.08 -8.09 4.50
C LEU A 70 13.98 -8.74 3.11
N ALA A 71 12.84 -8.61 2.43
CA ALA A 71 12.65 -9.18 1.10
C ALA A 71 13.71 -8.68 0.11
N MET A 72 13.97 -7.37 0.08
CA MET A 72 15.04 -6.78 -0.73
C MET A 72 16.43 -7.33 -0.36
N SER A 73 16.72 -7.58 0.91
CA SER A 73 18.02 -8.09 1.35
C SER A 73 18.31 -9.49 0.81
N LEU A 74 17.28 -10.31 0.61
CA LEU A 74 17.37 -11.68 0.08
C LEU A 74 17.60 -11.73 -1.44
N CYS A 75 17.36 -10.63 -2.15
CA CYS A 75 17.57 -10.52 -3.59
C CYS A 75 19.07 -10.66 -3.95
N ARG A 76 19.39 -11.44 -5.00
CA ARG A 76 20.77 -11.67 -5.45
C ARG A 76 21.25 -10.69 -6.51
N ASN A 77 20.31 -10.18 -7.35
CA ASN A 77 20.67 -9.27 -8.41
C ASN A 77 20.94 -7.84 -7.91
N PRO A 78 21.79 -7.06 -8.61
CA PRO A 78 22.04 -5.66 -8.28
C PRO A 78 20.83 -4.77 -8.56
N TRP A 79 20.00 -5.13 -9.55
CA TRP A 79 18.73 -4.50 -9.83
C TRP A 79 17.59 -5.23 -9.13
N VAL A 80 16.76 -4.49 -8.42
CA VAL A 80 15.62 -5.02 -7.69
C VAL A 80 14.33 -4.30 -8.07
N LEU A 81 13.25 -5.06 -8.17
CA LEU A 81 11.91 -4.56 -8.50
C LEU A 81 10.95 -4.86 -7.36
N ASN A 82 10.38 -3.82 -6.75
CA ASN A 82 9.30 -3.99 -5.77
C ASN A 82 7.95 -4.10 -6.45
N VAL A 83 7.26 -5.20 -6.22
CA VAL A 83 5.89 -5.45 -6.70
C VAL A 83 5.02 -5.83 -5.51
N ASP A 84 3.83 -5.26 -5.41
CA ASP A 84 2.85 -5.67 -4.41
C ASP A 84 2.04 -6.88 -4.96
N ALA A 85 1.59 -7.80 -4.11
CA ALA A 85 0.97 -9.06 -4.54
C ALA A 85 -0.33 -8.88 -5.36
N ASP A 86 -0.95 -7.71 -5.27
CA ASP A 86 -2.15 -7.28 -5.99
C ASP A 86 -1.84 -6.39 -7.22
N GLU A 87 -0.58 -6.39 -7.67
CA GLU A 87 -0.12 -5.63 -8.83
C GLU A 87 0.19 -6.53 -10.04
N ILE A 88 -0.12 -6.04 -11.23
CA ILE A 88 0.10 -6.71 -12.51
C ILE A 88 0.96 -5.81 -13.39
N LEU A 89 2.13 -6.29 -13.78
CA LEU A 89 3.03 -5.57 -14.69
C LEU A 89 2.46 -5.59 -16.11
N THR A 90 2.43 -4.42 -16.76
CA THR A 90 2.11 -4.33 -18.20
C THR A 90 3.33 -4.70 -19.06
N ASP A 91 3.09 -5.16 -20.31
CA ASP A 91 4.17 -5.43 -21.24
C ASP A 91 5.06 -4.19 -21.46
N ALA A 92 4.43 -3.02 -21.58
CA ALA A 92 5.16 -1.76 -21.71
C ALA A 92 6.09 -1.49 -20.51
N PHE A 93 5.67 -1.81 -19.28
CA PHE A 93 6.53 -1.63 -18.12
C PHE A 93 7.67 -2.67 -18.07
N ILE A 94 7.41 -3.92 -18.44
CA ILE A 94 8.45 -4.97 -18.53
C ILE A 94 9.52 -4.58 -19.54
N GLU A 95 9.14 -4.05 -20.72
CA GLU A 95 10.08 -3.57 -21.73
C GLU A 95 10.91 -2.36 -21.22
N GLU A 96 10.30 -1.44 -20.48
CA GLU A 96 11.03 -0.35 -19.83
C GLU A 96 12.04 -0.87 -18.80
N VAL A 97 11.68 -1.89 -18.02
CA VAL A 97 12.62 -2.54 -17.09
C VAL A 97 13.80 -3.14 -17.85
N ARG A 98 13.56 -3.85 -18.98
CA ARG A 98 14.63 -4.41 -19.83
C ARG A 98 15.56 -3.31 -20.35
N ARG A 99 14.98 -2.22 -20.87
CA ARG A 99 15.74 -1.09 -21.41
C ARG A 99 16.62 -0.47 -20.32
N VAL A 100 16.04 -0.10 -19.18
CA VAL A 100 16.78 0.58 -18.10
C VAL A 100 17.91 -0.28 -17.56
N VAL A 101 17.68 -1.57 -17.36
CA VAL A 101 18.70 -2.50 -16.88
C VAL A 101 19.82 -2.71 -17.91
N ALA A 102 19.50 -2.74 -19.21
CA ALA A 102 20.49 -2.90 -20.28
C ALA A 102 21.33 -1.63 -20.52
N GLU A 103 20.71 -0.45 -20.45
CA GLU A 103 21.38 0.84 -20.63
C GLU A 103 22.25 1.23 -19.43
N ASP A 104 21.82 0.85 -18.22
CA ASP A 104 22.55 1.04 -16.96
C ASP A 104 22.97 2.49 -16.65
N GLN A 105 22.14 3.47 -17.06
CA GLN A 105 22.45 4.90 -17.00
C GLN A 105 21.85 5.61 -15.77
N VAL A 106 20.91 4.97 -15.07
CA VAL A 106 20.18 5.53 -13.93
C VAL A 106 20.20 4.58 -12.74
N ASP A 107 19.78 5.05 -11.57
CA ASP A 107 19.76 4.26 -10.35
C ASP A 107 18.35 3.77 -10.00
N ALA A 108 17.31 4.38 -10.57
CA ALA A 108 15.93 3.96 -10.35
C ALA A 108 15.00 4.36 -11.49
N LEU A 109 13.88 3.62 -11.62
CA LEU A 109 12.76 3.92 -12.51
C LEU A 109 11.51 4.16 -11.69
N GLN A 110 10.88 5.32 -11.92
CA GLN A 110 9.59 5.68 -11.37
C GLN A 110 8.51 5.49 -12.42
N SER A 111 7.46 4.72 -12.07
CA SER A 111 6.32 4.44 -12.94
C SER A 111 5.00 4.94 -12.34
N SER A 112 3.97 5.05 -13.16
CA SER A 112 2.61 5.27 -12.72
C SER A 112 1.98 3.96 -12.27
N ARG A 113 1.19 4.02 -11.18
CA ARG A 113 0.33 2.92 -10.74
C ARG A 113 -1.12 3.28 -11.02
N THR A 114 -1.74 2.54 -11.93
CA THR A 114 -3.14 2.73 -12.31
C THR A 114 -4.03 1.80 -11.51
N LEU A 115 -4.96 2.38 -10.75
CA LEU A 115 -5.94 1.61 -9.98
C LEU A 115 -7.00 1.02 -10.91
N TYR A 116 -7.25 -0.28 -10.77
CA TYR A 116 -8.43 -0.97 -11.29
C TYR A 116 -9.26 -1.47 -10.11
N ARG A 117 -10.56 -1.31 -10.21
CA ARG A 117 -11.50 -1.78 -9.19
C ARG A 117 -12.58 -2.61 -9.86
N TRP A 118 -12.71 -3.86 -9.45
CA TRP A 118 -13.62 -4.83 -10.09
C TRP A 118 -13.48 -4.86 -11.62
N GLY A 119 -12.23 -4.91 -12.09
CA GLY A 119 -11.89 -4.96 -13.53
C GLY A 119 -12.14 -3.67 -14.30
N ARG A 120 -12.44 -2.54 -13.63
CA ARG A 120 -12.69 -1.24 -14.30
C ARG A 120 -11.74 -0.17 -13.78
N ARG A 121 -11.20 0.62 -14.69
CA ARG A 121 -10.48 1.85 -14.34
C ARG A 121 -11.49 2.92 -13.92
N PRO A 122 -11.37 3.51 -12.72
CA PRO A 122 -12.19 4.64 -12.32
C PRO A 122 -12.03 5.83 -13.26
N ARG A 123 -13.12 6.58 -13.49
CA ARG A 123 -13.14 7.75 -14.40
C ARG A 123 -12.92 9.07 -13.69
N HIS A 124 -12.83 9.07 -12.37
CA HIS A 124 -12.64 10.28 -11.58
C HIS A 124 -11.28 10.96 -11.85
N PHE A 125 -11.18 12.25 -11.52
CA PHE A 125 -9.97 13.07 -11.74
C PHE A 125 -8.86 12.74 -10.73
N GLY A 126 -8.51 11.47 -10.57
CA GLY A 126 -7.35 11.03 -9.81
C GLY A 126 -6.12 11.03 -10.71
N ARG A 127 -4.99 11.54 -10.22
CA ARG A 127 -3.71 11.21 -10.83
C ARG A 127 -3.35 9.80 -10.37
N ASP A 128 -2.84 9.00 -11.29
CA ASP A 128 -2.19 7.75 -10.93
C ASP A 128 -1.04 8.05 -9.96
N ASP A 129 -0.88 7.23 -8.93
CA ASP A 129 0.24 7.35 -8.01
C ASP A 129 1.54 7.07 -8.77
N ARG A 130 2.55 7.93 -8.58
CA ARG A 130 3.88 7.67 -9.11
C ARG A 130 4.74 7.05 -8.02
N LEU A 131 5.26 5.86 -8.29
CA LEU A 131 6.04 5.06 -7.36
C LEU A 131 7.37 4.63 -7.97
N ILE A 132 8.43 4.67 -7.18
CA ILE A 132 9.70 4.06 -7.57
C ILE A 132 9.56 2.55 -7.34
N ARG A 133 9.72 1.77 -8.41
CA ARG A 133 9.54 0.32 -8.39
C ARG A 133 10.80 -0.46 -8.72
N LEU A 134 11.52 -0.06 -9.77
CA LEU A 134 12.81 -0.64 -10.14
C LEU A 134 13.94 0.25 -9.63
N PHE A 135 14.95 -0.34 -9.00
CA PHE A 135 16.10 0.44 -8.51
C PHE A 135 17.33 -0.44 -8.21
N ARG A 136 18.50 0.19 -8.18
CA ARG A 136 19.72 -0.46 -7.72
C ARG A 136 19.64 -0.73 -6.23
N LYS A 137 19.90 -1.97 -5.83
CA LYS A 137 19.86 -2.40 -4.42
C LYS A 137 20.79 -1.54 -3.54
N THR A 138 21.94 -1.13 -4.07
CA THR A 138 22.94 -0.32 -3.34
C THR A 138 22.57 1.14 -3.19
N ALA A 139 21.68 1.66 -4.05
CA ALA A 139 21.22 3.05 -4.01
C ALA A 139 19.96 3.25 -3.16
N ALA A 140 19.34 2.14 -2.71
CA ALA A 140 18.02 2.16 -2.09
C ALA A 140 18.06 1.91 -0.60
N HIS A 141 17.26 2.65 0.14
CA HIS A 141 17.00 2.37 1.55
C HIS A 141 15.53 2.66 1.91
N TYR A 142 14.96 1.83 2.79
CA TYR A 142 13.64 2.04 3.36
C TYR A 142 13.76 2.80 4.68
N GLU A 143 13.07 3.94 4.79
CA GLU A 143 12.97 4.64 6.06
C GLU A 143 12.04 3.88 7.03
N ASP A 144 12.42 3.74 8.29
CA ASP A 144 11.61 3.10 9.33
C ASP A 144 10.44 4.02 9.74
N ARG A 145 9.44 4.17 8.86
CA ARG A 145 8.21 4.92 9.13
C ARG A 145 7.05 3.97 9.38
N ARG A 146 6.26 4.24 10.41
CA ARG A 146 5.08 3.42 10.76
C ARG A 146 3.98 3.44 9.69
N VAL A 147 3.94 4.47 8.85
CA VAL A 147 2.90 4.65 7.83
C VAL A 147 3.48 5.46 6.66
N HIS A 148 3.20 5.03 5.43
CA HIS A 148 3.78 5.51 4.18
C HIS A 148 5.28 5.20 4.07
N GLU A 149 5.54 3.93 3.87
CA GLU A 149 6.85 3.49 3.44
C GLU A 149 7.14 4.05 2.04
N SER A 150 8.22 4.73 1.93
CA SER A 150 8.80 5.11 0.64
C SER A 150 10.23 4.61 0.60
N VAL A 151 10.62 4.02 -0.51
CA VAL A 151 12.02 3.82 -0.79
C VAL A 151 12.65 5.17 -1.09
N SER A 152 13.76 5.47 -0.45
CA SER A 152 14.62 6.61 -0.79
C SER A 152 15.75 6.12 -1.67
N ILE A 153 16.08 6.89 -2.70
CA ILE A 153 17.12 6.57 -3.68
C ILE A 153 18.20 7.63 -3.62
N ASP A 154 19.43 7.18 -3.39
CA ASP A 154 20.62 8.01 -3.52
C ASP A 154 21.15 7.87 -4.95
N GLY A 155 20.67 8.73 -5.87
CA GLY A 155 21.05 8.65 -7.27
C GLY A 155 20.04 9.25 -8.24
N THR A 156 20.19 8.89 -9.51
CA THR A 156 19.39 9.41 -10.63
C THR A 156 18.12 8.58 -10.81
N ILE A 157 16.97 9.26 -10.88
CA ILE A 157 15.67 8.63 -11.06
C ILE A 157 15.12 9.02 -12.44
N GLU A 158 14.86 8.02 -13.28
CA GLU A 158 14.13 8.20 -14.53
C GLU A 158 12.63 8.00 -14.32
N GLN A 159 11.80 8.70 -15.09
CA GLN A 159 10.35 8.56 -15.08
C GLN A 159 9.87 7.95 -16.39
N THR A 160 8.97 6.96 -16.29
CA THR A 160 8.29 6.40 -17.45
C THR A 160 6.78 6.62 -17.39
N ASP A 161 6.14 6.66 -18.56
CA ASP A 161 4.69 6.65 -18.68
C ASP A 161 4.11 5.22 -18.73
N ALA A 162 4.98 4.20 -18.79
CA ALA A 162 4.57 2.81 -18.63
C ALA A 162 3.98 2.60 -17.22
N THR A 163 2.90 1.84 -17.14
CA THR A 163 2.10 1.74 -15.91
C THR A 163 2.06 0.33 -15.34
N ILE A 164 1.92 0.25 -14.04
CA ILE A 164 1.61 -0.97 -13.29
C ILE A 164 0.12 -0.92 -12.93
N ILE A 165 -0.59 -2.03 -13.15
CA ILE A 165 -2.00 -2.15 -12.78
C ILE A 165 -2.08 -2.61 -11.32
N HIS A 166 -2.78 -1.85 -10.49
CA HIS A 166 -3.14 -2.25 -9.13
C HIS A 166 -4.61 -2.69 -9.11
N ASN A 167 -4.82 -3.98 -8.86
CA ASN A 167 -6.13 -4.59 -8.95
C ASN A 167 -6.77 -4.69 -7.56
N GLU A 168 -7.56 -3.69 -7.18
CA GLU A 168 -8.28 -3.68 -5.90
C GLU A 168 -9.58 -4.49 -6.00
N ASN A 169 -9.50 -5.79 -5.79
CA ASN A 169 -10.66 -6.71 -5.83
C ASN A 169 -11.33 -6.93 -4.48
N LEU A 170 -10.93 -6.18 -3.45
CA LEU A 170 -11.49 -6.33 -2.10
C LEU A 170 -13.01 -6.18 -2.10
N SER A 171 -13.71 -7.11 -1.45
CA SER A 171 -15.12 -6.98 -1.14
C SER A 171 -15.39 -5.73 -0.29
N PHE A 172 -16.62 -5.24 -0.28
CA PHE A 172 -16.96 -4.09 0.54
C PHE A 172 -16.72 -4.35 2.04
N SER A 173 -16.96 -5.59 2.52
CA SER A 173 -16.71 -6.01 3.90
C SER A 173 -15.23 -5.92 4.27
N GLU A 174 -14.33 -6.40 3.41
CA GLU A 174 -12.89 -6.31 3.61
C GLU A 174 -12.40 -4.86 3.59
N ARG A 175 -12.93 -4.04 2.69
CA ARG A 175 -12.63 -2.60 2.64
C ARG A 175 -13.04 -1.89 3.94
N VAL A 176 -14.21 -2.25 4.50
CA VAL A 176 -14.66 -1.70 5.79
C VAL A 176 -13.76 -2.19 6.93
N ALA A 177 -13.39 -3.47 6.96
CA ALA A 177 -12.47 -4.02 7.96
C ALA A 177 -11.08 -3.35 7.90
N LYS A 178 -10.54 -3.20 6.70
CA LYS A 178 -9.29 -2.48 6.43
C LYS A 178 -9.37 -1.02 6.90
N ALA A 179 -10.44 -0.31 6.54
CA ALA A 179 -10.68 1.06 6.98
C ALA A 179 -10.80 1.18 8.51
N ASN A 180 -11.45 0.21 9.17
CA ASN A 180 -11.54 0.17 10.61
C ASN A 180 -10.15 0.01 11.27
N HIS A 181 -9.33 -0.91 10.76
CA HIS A 181 -7.96 -1.11 11.26
C HIS A 181 -7.08 0.14 11.06
N TYR A 182 -7.01 0.66 9.84
CA TYR A 182 -6.18 1.83 9.52
C TYR A 182 -6.64 3.11 10.23
N SER A 183 -7.97 3.30 10.42
CA SER A 183 -8.46 4.46 11.17
C SER A 183 -8.05 4.40 12.64
N GLN A 184 -7.88 3.20 13.22
CA GLN A 184 -7.37 3.02 14.57
C GLN A 184 -5.90 3.45 14.67
N ALA A 185 -5.04 2.91 13.82
CA ALA A 185 -3.61 3.25 13.80
C ALA A 185 -3.38 4.77 13.58
N ARG A 186 -4.18 5.39 12.70
CA ARG A 186 -4.11 6.84 12.47
C ARG A 186 -4.63 7.67 13.63
N ALA A 187 -5.61 7.17 14.36
CA ALA A 187 -6.10 7.84 15.57
C ALA A 187 -5.05 7.80 16.70
N GLU A 188 -4.37 6.66 16.85
CA GLU A 188 -3.27 6.49 17.81
C GLU A 188 -2.08 7.39 17.47
N ASP A 189 -1.63 7.44 16.22
CA ASP A 189 -0.58 8.35 15.77
C ASP A 189 -0.92 9.82 16.06
N LYS A 190 -2.17 10.24 15.79
CA LYS A 190 -2.64 11.59 16.13
C LYS A 190 -2.69 11.84 17.63
N PHE A 191 -3.07 10.83 18.40
CA PHE A 191 -3.13 10.91 19.86
C PHE A 191 -1.72 11.07 20.46
N ASP A 192 -0.74 10.29 19.98
CA ASP A 192 0.66 10.35 20.41
C ASP A 192 1.29 11.72 20.09
N ARG A 193 0.88 12.34 18.97
CA ARG A 193 1.28 13.71 18.60
C ARG A 193 0.51 14.80 19.35
N GLY A 194 -0.36 14.46 20.31
CA GLY A 194 -1.14 15.40 21.10
C GLY A 194 -2.26 16.11 20.31
N GLN A 195 -2.60 15.67 19.10
CA GLN A 195 -3.66 16.26 18.28
C GLN A 195 -5.03 15.95 18.89
N ARG A 196 -5.98 16.89 18.79
CA ARG A 196 -7.35 16.73 19.31
C ARG A 196 -8.36 16.90 18.18
N ALA A 197 -9.46 16.16 18.27
CA ALA A 197 -10.62 16.35 17.40
C ALA A 197 -11.57 17.37 18.02
N SER A 198 -11.77 18.51 17.35
CA SER A 198 -12.82 19.46 17.77
C SER A 198 -14.21 18.90 17.41
N PRO A 199 -15.29 19.31 18.12
CA PRO A 199 -16.66 18.93 17.76
C PRO A 199 -17.02 19.31 16.32
N LEU A 200 -16.57 20.46 15.84
CA LEU A 200 -16.82 20.92 14.47
C LEU A 200 -16.19 19.98 13.43
N VAL A 201 -14.96 19.51 13.67
CA VAL A 201 -14.34 18.50 12.78
C VAL A 201 -15.22 17.25 12.71
N LEU A 202 -15.74 16.75 13.82
CA LEU A 202 -16.58 15.56 13.84
C LEU A 202 -17.90 15.74 13.06
N ILE A 203 -18.49 16.94 13.13
CA ILE A 203 -19.74 17.23 12.43
C ILE A 203 -19.51 17.37 10.93
N PHE A 204 -18.44 18.07 10.53
CA PHE A 204 -18.24 18.45 9.14
C PHE A 204 -17.32 17.55 8.34
N ILE A 205 -16.48 16.72 8.98
CA ILE A 205 -15.48 15.93 8.24
C ILE A 205 -16.10 14.95 7.22
N PHE A 206 -17.23 14.33 7.57
CA PHE A 206 -17.91 13.41 6.66
C PHE A 206 -18.50 14.14 5.44
N PRO A 207 -19.40 15.13 5.59
CA PRO A 207 -19.97 15.82 4.41
C PRO A 207 -18.90 16.54 3.59
N VAL A 208 -17.91 17.14 4.21
CA VAL A 208 -16.82 17.83 3.49
C VAL A 208 -16.00 16.84 2.68
N THR A 209 -15.58 15.71 3.27
CA THR A 209 -14.81 14.68 2.56
C THR A 209 -15.64 14.06 1.44
N PHE A 210 -16.92 13.77 1.69
CA PHE A 210 -17.82 13.25 0.65
C PHE A 210 -17.93 14.20 -0.53
N LEU A 211 -18.25 15.48 -0.29
CA LEU A 211 -18.37 16.48 -1.35
C LEU A 211 -17.05 16.71 -2.09
N GLN A 212 -15.93 16.73 -1.37
CA GLN A 212 -14.61 16.87 -1.97
C GLN A 212 -14.33 15.74 -2.96
N LEU A 213 -14.61 14.50 -2.59
CA LEU A 213 -14.37 13.35 -3.47
C LEU A 213 -15.42 13.25 -4.56
N TYR A 214 -16.69 13.30 -4.21
CA TYR A 214 -17.78 13.06 -5.14
C TYR A 214 -17.85 14.14 -6.22
N VAL A 215 -17.77 15.42 -5.81
CA VAL A 215 -17.88 16.56 -6.74
C VAL A 215 -16.51 16.98 -7.28
N PHE A 216 -15.58 17.40 -6.39
CA PHE A 216 -14.34 18.03 -6.83
C PHE A 216 -13.30 17.05 -7.39
N LYS A 217 -13.32 15.78 -6.96
CA LYS A 217 -12.49 14.72 -7.53
C LYS A 217 -13.18 13.95 -8.66
N GLY A 218 -14.45 14.27 -8.95
CA GLY A 218 -15.16 13.71 -10.07
C GLY A 218 -15.67 12.27 -9.89
N HIS A 219 -15.78 11.76 -8.64
CA HIS A 219 -16.29 10.40 -8.41
C HIS A 219 -17.73 10.22 -8.93
N PHE A 220 -18.50 11.29 -9.15
CA PHE A 220 -19.81 11.22 -9.79
C PHE A 220 -19.76 10.60 -11.20
N LEU A 221 -18.60 10.68 -11.89
CA LEU A 221 -18.39 10.06 -13.20
C LEU A 221 -18.37 8.52 -13.14
N ASP A 222 -18.10 7.95 -11.95
CA ASP A 222 -18.13 6.52 -11.70
C ASP A 222 -19.53 6.00 -11.30
N GLY A 223 -20.55 6.86 -11.38
CA GLY A 223 -21.94 6.51 -11.07
C GLY A 223 -22.13 6.08 -9.62
N ILE A 224 -22.80 4.95 -9.40
CA ILE A 224 -23.09 4.43 -8.05
C ILE A 224 -21.81 4.00 -7.32
N ASP A 225 -20.79 3.49 -8.03
CA ASP A 225 -19.51 3.10 -7.45
C ASP A 225 -18.77 4.32 -6.88
N GLY A 226 -18.94 5.49 -7.53
CA GLY A 226 -18.44 6.76 -7.01
C GLY A 226 -19.12 7.19 -5.71
N VAL A 227 -20.44 6.97 -5.57
CA VAL A 227 -21.17 7.22 -4.30
C VAL A 227 -20.63 6.30 -3.21
N ILE A 228 -20.54 4.99 -3.49
CA ILE A 228 -20.01 3.98 -2.53
C ILE A 228 -18.61 4.35 -2.07
N THR A 229 -17.72 4.65 -3.01
CA THR A 229 -16.32 4.98 -2.73
C THR A 229 -16.19 6.27 -1.91
N SER A 230 -16.92 7.33 -2.30
CA SER A 230 -16.88 8.61 -1.60
C SER A 230 -17.45 8.49 -0.19
N THR A 231 -18.54 7.74 -0.02
CA THR A 231 -19.14 7.46 1.30
C THR A 231 -18.18 6.68 2.20
N HIS A 232 -17.57 5.61 1.67
CA HIS A 232 -16.59 4.81 2.41
C HIS A 232 -15.39 5.66 2.88
N ALA A 233 -14.82 6.48 2.00
CA ALA A 233 -13.69 7.34 2.34
C ALA A 233 -14.07 8.46 3.32
N ALA A 234 -15.27 9.03 3.20
CA ALA A 234 -15.80 10.01 4.16
C ALA A 234 -16.03 9.37 5.54
N PHE A 235 -16.55 8.14 5.56
CA PHE A 235 -16.73 7.37 6.80
C PHE A 235 -15.39 7.01 7.45
N TYR A 236 -14.38 6.58 6.67
CA TYR A 236 -13.02 6.41 7.16
C TYR A 236 -12.48 7.67 7.85
N SER A 237 -12.67 8.83 7.21
CA SER A 237 -12.23 10.12 7.77
C SER A 237 -12.95 10.44 9.09
N PHE A 238 -14.24 10.15 9.19
CA PHE A 238 -15.02 10.30 10.41
C PHE A 238 -14.53 9.34 11.51
N MET A 239 -14.38 8.05 11.23
CA MET A 239 -13.91 7.04 12.17
C MET A 239 -12.58 7.45 12.83
N LYS A 240 -11.62 7.92 12.05
CA LYS A 240 -10.32 8.38 12.53
C LYS A 240 -10.42 9.43 13.64
N TYR A 241 -11.29 10.43 13.47
CA TYR A 241 -11.49 11.48 14.47
C TYR A 241 -12.40 11.06 15.63
N ALA A 242 -13.37 10.20 15.38
CA ALA A 242 -14.21 9.60 16.43
C ALA A 242 -13.36 8.76 17.40
N LYS A 243 -12.50 7.87 16.86
CA LYS A 243 -11.57 7.06 17.65
C LYS A 243 -10.54 7.92 18.38
N LEU A 244 -10.03 8.98 17.77
CA LEU A 244 -9.15 9.93 18.45
C LEU A 244 -9.83 10.55 19.67
N ARG A 245 -11.09 10.95 19.54
CA ARG A 245 -11.88 11.48 20.67
C ARG A 245 -12.12 10.42 21.75
N GLU A 246 -12.38 9.19 21.37
CA GLU A 246 -12.53 8.05 22.28
C GLU A 246 -11.26 7.79 23.08
N LEU A 247 -10.07 7.77 22.47
CA LEU A 247 -8.77 7.62 23.16
C LEU A 247 -8.58 8.67 24.26
N TYR A 248 -8.90 9.95 23.99
CA TYR A 248 -8.85 11.00 25.01
C TYR A 248 -9.88 10.80 26.14
N ARG A 249 -11.08 10.29 25.80
CA ARG A 249 -12.13 9.97 26.82
C ARG A 249 -11.67 8.82 27.71
N LEU A 250 -11.15 7.75 27.14
CA LEU A 250 -10.63 6.59 27.88
C LEU A 250 -9.44 6.99 28.78
N ARG A 251 -8.52 7.81 28.29
CA ARG A 251 -7.41 8.34 29.10
C ARG A 251 -7.94 9.13 30.34
N ARG A 252 -8.93 9.98 30.15
CA ARG A 252 -9.55 10.73 31.26
C ARG A 252 -10.23 9.80 32.27
N LEU A 253 -10.93 8.76 31.80
CA LEU A 253 -11.58 7.79 32.70
C LEU A 253 -10.55 7.00 33.50
N ARG A 254 -9.47 6.52 32.91
CA ARG A 254 -8.38 5.85 33.64
C ARG A 254 -7.72 6.75 34.68
N GLN A 255 -7.50 8.02 34.35
CA GLN A 255 -6.93 9.00 35.30
C GLN A 255 -7.87 9.25 36.50
N ARG A 256 -9.20 9.28 36.30
CA ARG A 256 -10.20 9.40 37.35
C ARG A 256 -10.21 8.17 38.25
N GLN A 257 -10.12 6.99 37.73
CA GLN A 257 -10.07 5.74 38.49
C GLN A 257 -8.78 5.62 39.31
N ALA A 258 -7.65 6.11 38.80
CA ALA A 258 -6.38 6.12 39.52
C ALA A 258 -6.32 7.15 40.66
N HIS A 259 -7.20 8.19 40.65
CA HIS A 259 -7.22 9.27 41.66
C HIS A 259 -8.67 9.63 42.04
N PRO A 260 -9.37 8.75 42.77
CA PRO A 260 -10.81 8.92 43.05
C PRO A 260 -11.20 10.16 43.87
N GLY A 261 -10.24 10.91 44.44
CA GLY A 261 -10.46 12.09 45.28
C GLY A 261 -10.25 13.46 44.60
N ARG A 262 -9.87 13.53 43.32
CA ARG A 262 -9.73 14.83 42.62
C ARG A 262 -10.91 15.06 41.69
N LEU A 263 -11.86 15.91 42.12
CA LEU A 263 -12.88 16.47 41.22
C LEU A 263 -12.19 17.33 40.13
N PRO A 264 -12.59 17.23 38.86
CA PRO A 264 -12.06 18.11 37.82
C PRO A 264 -12.59 19.52 38.03
N ARG A 265 -11.71 20.52 37.91
CA ARG A 265 -12.13 21.88 37.58
C ARG A 265 -12.57 21.88 36.12
N ASP A 266 -13.80 22.31 35.87
CA ASP A 266 -14.44 22.40 34.55
C ASP A 266 -13.64 23.25 33.55
#